data_9fd45209ac88800c8d41297c77d49f73
#
_entry.id   9fd45209ac88800c8d41297c77d49f73
#
_cell.length_a   1.000
_cell.length_b   1.000
_cell.length_c   1.000
_cell.angle_alpha   90.00
_cell.angle_beta   90.00
_cell.angle_gamma   90.00
#
_symmetry.space_group_name_H-M   'P 1'
#
loop_
_entity.id
_entity.type
_entity.pdbx_description
1 polymer ?
#
loop_
_entity_poly.entity_id
_entity_poly.type
_entity_poly.pdbx_seq_one_letter_code
_entity_poly.pdbx_strand_id
1 'polypeptide(L)'
;SMHVRLRNEAQRLLEELSGEGRIPTSTEIGRIRQLGTAAAICAIETRGAPIRIESALELVFRGPGSTFHLPSGKTKHATIDLAPEHTKNKVDIWAPIVPDNLNGLEVIRWYLDKIRPLYANHEASVHLFPGFKIGEALEYRTFLSWFKRHTRAAGLPMTPHKFRHGLASLLLQRNPGRWDLLERLLDDKPVTVRKNYAWVNERSKRAEVQKFILDLSGVRQ
;
A
#
# COMPACT_ATOMS: atom_id res chain seq x y z
N SER A 1 3.82 -11.73 -0.89
CA SER A 1 3.34 -10.43 -0.38
C SER A 1 1.82 -10.31 -0.51
N MET A 2 1.20 -9.45 0.31
CA MET A 2 -0.25 -9.25 0.32
C MET A 2 -0.77 -8.75 -1.04
N HIS A 3 -0.11 -7.76 -1.63
CA HIS A 3 -0.52 -7.21 -2.91
C HIS A 3 -0.53 -8.26 -4.05
N VAL A 4 0.48 -9.14 -4.09
CA VAL A 4 0.51 -10.24 -5.08
C VAL A 4 -0.63 -11.24 -4.84
N ARG A 5 -0.90 -11.59 -3.58
CA ARG A 5 -1.99 -12.52 -3.24
C ARG A 5 -3.36 -11.99 -3.65
N LEU A 6 -3.66 -10.73 -3.31
CA LEU A 6 -4.93 -10.08 -3.69
C LEU A 6 -5.05 -9.92 -5.22
N ARG A 7 -3.96 -9.56 -5.89
CA ARG A 7 -3.90 -9.45 -7.35
C ARG A 7 -4.19 -10.81 -8.01
N ASN A 8 -3.55 -11.88 -7.54
CA ASN A 8 -3.72 -13.20 -8.13
C ASN A 8 -5.16 -13.72 -7.96
N GLU A 9 -5.80 -13.46 -6.81
CA GLU A 9 -7.21 -13.83 -6.62
C GLU A 9 -8.14 -13.02 -7.56
N ALA A 10 -7.92 -11.74 -7.73
CA ALA A 10 -8.69 -10.94 -8.67
C ALA A 10 -8.46 -11.37 -10.13
N GLN A 11 -7.22 -11.70 -10.50
CA GLN A 11 -6.88 -12.18 -11.83
C GLN A 11 -7.54 -13.54 -12.13
N ARG A 12 -7.52 -14.46 -11.16
CA ARG A 12 -8.20 -15.76 -11.28
C ARG A 12 -9.70 -15.59 -11.56
N LEU A 13 -10.36 -14.70 -10.81
CA LEU A 13 -11.78 -14.40 -11.04
C LEU A 13 -12.04 -13.76 -12.42
N LEU A 14 -11.16 -12.90 -12.92
CA LEU A 14 -11.25 -12.34 -14.27
C LEU A 14 -11.15 -13.42 -15.34
N GLU A 15 -10.22 -14.36 -15.18
CA GLU A 15 -10.00 -15.48 -16.12
C GLU A 15 -11.18 -16.43 -16.12
N GLU A 16 -11.74 -16.79 -14.96
CA GLU A 16 -12.94 -17.61 -14.83
C GLU A 16 -14.12 -17.00 -15.57
N LEU A 17 -14.41 -15.72 -15.34
CA LEU A 17 -15.50 -15.03 -16.01
C LEU A 17 -15.30 -14.92 -17.53
N SER A 18 -14.06 -14.72 -17.97
CA SER A 18 -13.74 -14.70 -19.41
C SER A 18 -13.95 -16.06 -20.07
N GLY A 19 -13.68 -17.17 -19.35
CA GLY A 19 -13.86 -18.53 -19.82
C GLY A 19 -15.32 -18.99 -19.89
N GLU A 20 -16.21 -18.40 -19.07
CA GLU A 20 -17.62 -18.78 -19.01
C GLU A 20 -18.47 -18.27 -20.18
N GLY A 21 -17.99 -17.30 -20.95
CA GLY A 21 -18.67 -16.74 -22.12
C GLY A 21 -20.00 -16.03 -21.83
N ARG A 22 -20.30 -15.73 -20.56
CA ARG A 22 -21.49 -15.00 -20.12
C ARG A 22 -21.15 -13.58 -19.65
N ILE A 23 -22.15 -12.75 -19.57
CA ILE A 23 -22.00 -11.39 -18.99
C ILE A 23 -21.81 -11.52 -17.46
N PRO A 24 -20.72 -10.97 -16.89
CA PRO A 24 -20.52 -10.95 -15.46
C PRO A 24 -21.61 -10.17 -14.72
N THR A 25 -21.99 -10.63 -13.55
CA THR A 25 -22.90 -9.89 -12.67
C THR A 25 -22.21 -8.69 -12.02
N SER A 26 -22.99 -7.70 -11.61
CA SER A 26 -22.46 -6.52 -10.88
C SER A 26 -21.73 -6.89 -9.57
N THR A 27 -22.15 -7.97 -8.93
CA THR A 27 -21.50 -8.50 -7.70
C THR A 27 -20.13 -9.08 -8.00
N GLU A 28 -19.98 -9.84 -9.08
CA GLU A 28 -18.70 -10.40 -9.51
C GLU A 28 -17.71 -9.30 -9.92
N ILE A 29 -18.16 -8.38 -10.75
CA ILE A 29 -17.35 -7.20 -11.11
C ILE A 29 -16.97 -6.41 -9.86
N GLY A 30 -17.91 -6.20 -8.94
CA GLY A 30 -17.67 -5.53 -7.67
C GLY A 30 -16.58 -6.21 -6.83
N ARG A 31 -16.61 -7.55 -6.73
CA ARG A 31 -15.60 -8.32 -5.99
C ARG A 31 -14.22 -8.19 -6.61
N ILE A 32 -14.10 -8.31 -7.92
CA ILE A 32 -12.84 -8.17 -8.65
C ILE A 32 -12.26 -6.78 -8.46
N ARG A 33 -13.09 -5.74 -8.63
CA ARG A 33 -12.71 -4.35 -8.42
C ARG A 33 -12.19 -4.09 -7.02
N GLN A 34 -12.86 -4.61 -5.98
CA GLN A 34 -12.46 -4.47 -4.58
C GLN A 34 -11.09 -5.11 -4.31
N LEU A 35 -10.89 -6.35 -4.78
CA LEU A 35 -9.63 -7.09 -4.63
C LEU A 35 -8.48 -6.37 -5.34
N GLY A 36 -8.69 -5.96 -6.58
CA GLY A 36 -7.68 -5.28 -7.38
C GLY A 36 -7.29 -3.92 -6.81
N THR A 37 -8.27 -3.16 -6.31
CA THR A 37 -8.01 -1.88 -5.62
C THR A 37 -7.21 -2.09 -4.34
N ALA A 38 -7.58 -3.09 -3.53
CA ALA A 38 -6.82 -3.43 -2.32
C ALA A 38 -5.40 -3.91 -2.66
N ALA A 39 -5.21 -4.64 -3.76
CA ALA A 39 -3.87 -5.05 -4.23
C ALA A 39 -3.00 -3.84 -4.59
N ALA A 40 -3.55 -2.88 -5.35
CA ALA A 40 -2.81 -1.68 -5.77
C ALA A 40 -2.44 -0.79 -4.57
N ILE A 41 -3.35 -0.58 -3.62
CA ILE A 41 -3.05 0.15 -2.37
C ILE A 41 -1.95 -0.57 -1.57
N CYS A 42 -2.04 -1.90 -1.40
CA CYS A 42 -0.98 -2.65 -0.73
C CYS A 42 0.36 -2.55 -1.46
N ALA A 43 0.37 -2.49 -2.80
CA ALA A 43 1.60 -2.30 -3.58
C ALA A 43 2.21 -0.91 -3.33
N ILE A 44 1.41 0.15 -3.33
CA ILE A 44 1.83 1.52 -2.98
C ILE A 44 2.44 1.56 -1.58
N GLU A 45 1.74 1.03 -0.58
CA GLU A 45 2.17 1.03 0.82
C GLU A 45 3.47 0.26 1.05
N THR A 46 3.67 -0.85 0.33
CA THR A 46 4.83 -1.74 0.56
C THR A 46 6.03 -1.43 -0.29
N ARG A 47 5.85 -0.80 -1.45
CA ARG A 47 6.90 -0.58 -2.45
C ARG A 47 7.20 0.89 -2.74
N GLY A 48 6.27 1.78 -2.41
CA GLY A 48 6.46 3.22 -2.42
C GLY A 48 6.68 3.74 -1.01
N ALA A 49 5.63 4.27 -0.40
CA ALA A 49 5.65 4.73 0.99
C ALA A 49 4.34 4.33 1.69
N PRO A 50 4.37 3.95 2.97
CA PRO A 50 3.17 3.71 3.76
C PRO A 50 2.52 5.04 4.15
N ILE A 51 2.02 5.76 3.15
CA ILE A 51 1.30 7.01 3.30
C ILE A 51 -0.06 6.77 3.97
N ARG A 52 -0.75 7.81 4.40
CA ARG A 52 -2.11 7.67 4.93
C ARG A 52 -3.04 7.19 3.82
N ILE A 53 -3.95 6.28 4.15
CA ILE A 53 -4.85 5.70 3.14
C ILE A 53 -5.71 6.76 2.47
N GLU A 54 -6.15 7.78 3.20
CA GLU A 54 -6.88 8.92 2.65
C GLU A 54 -6.04 9.59 1.55
N SER A 55 -4.77 9.89 1.81
CA SER A 55 -3.86 10.48 0.82
C SER A 55 -3.59 9.51 -0.36
N ALA A 56 -3.49 8.20 -0.09
CA ALA A 56 -3.33 7.20 -1.15
C ALA A 56 -4.54 7.13 -2.08
N LEU A 57 -5.75 7.22 -1.54
CA LEU A 57 -6.99 7.21 -2.31
C LEU A 57 -7.17 8.47 -3.15
N GLU A 58 -6.66 9.61 -2.69
CA GLU A 58 -6.71 10.90 -3.36
C GLU A 58 -5.62 11.09 -4.42
N LEU A 59 -4.70 10.14 -4.61
CA LEU A 59 -3.64 10.24 -5.63
C LEU A 59 -4.23 10.55 -7.01
N VAL A 60 -3.71 11.61 -7.62
CA VAL A 60 -4.05 12.07 -8.98
C VAL A 60 -2.96 11.58 -9.94
N PHE A 61 -3.35 10.90 -11.02
CA PHE A 61 -2.38 10.38 -11.98
C PHE A 61 -2.55 10.93 -13.40
N ARG A 62 -3.52 11.82 -13.62
CA ARG A 62 -3.80 12.48 -14.90
C ARG A 62 -4.04 13.97 -14.71
N GLY A 63 -3.55 14.75 -15.67
CA GLY A 63 -3.81 16.18 -15.74
C GLY A 63 -2.94 17.04 -14.82
N PRO A 64 -3.22 18.35 -14.76
CA PRO A 64 -2.53 19.28 -13.89
C PRO A 64 -2.68 18.87 -12.41
N GLY A 65 -1.61 18.99 -11.64
CA GLY A 65 -1.61 18.59 -10.23
C GLY A 65 -1.50 17.08 -9.98
N SER A 66 -1.00 16.32 -11.00
CA SER A 66 -0.71 14.90 -10.80
C SER A 66 0.27 14.69 -9.64
N THR A 67 -0.08 13.77 -8.75
CA THR A 67 0.69 13.38 -7.56
C THR A 67 1.19 11.93 -7.64
N PHE A 68 0.79 11.23 -8.70
CA PHE A 68 1.27 9.91 -9.04
C PHE A 68 1.71 9.87 -10.50
N HIS A 69 2.96 9.56 -10.75
CA HIS A 69 3.57 9.56 -12.08
C HIS A 69 3.98 8.15 -12.48
N LEU A 70 3.50 7.71 -13.65
CA LEU A 70 3.93 6.44 -14.26
C LEU A 70 5.33 6.58 -14.88
N PRO A 71 6.05 5.46 -15.03
CA PRO A 71 7.31 5.47 -15.77
C PRO A 71 7.14 6.06 -17.16
N SER A 72 7.99 7.03 -17.49
CA SER A 72 8.00 7.68 -18.82
C SER A 72 9.43 8.04 -19.25
N GLY A 73 9.70 8.00 -20.55
CA GLY A 73 11.01 8.32 -21.10
C GLY A 73 12.13 7.48 -20.48
N LYS A 74 13.10 8.12 -19.84
CA LYS A 74 14.23 7.46 -19.17
C LYS A 74 13.90 6.93 -17.77
N THR A 75 12.80 7.39 -17.17
CA THR A 75 12.40 6.99 -15.83
C THR A 75 11.72 5.63 -15.85
N LYS A 76 12.30 4.65 -15.14
CA LYS A 76 11.79 3.26 -15.10
C LYS A 76 10.88 2.96 -13.88
N HIS A 77 10.75 3.89 -12.95
CA HIS A 77 9.94 3.76 -11.74
C HIS A 77 8.71 4.66 -11.83
N ALA A 78 7.66 4.31 -11.09
CA ALA A 78 6.57 5.23 -10.80
C ALA A 78 6.97 6.09 -9.59
N THR A 79 6.35 7.27 -9.44
CA THR A 79 6.68 8.19 -8.35
C THR A 79 5.39 8.68 -7.68
N ILE A 80 5.38 8.67 -6.36
CA ILE A 80 4.42 9.41 -5.54
C ILE A 80 5.09 10.74 -5.20
N ASP A 81 4.41 11.84 -5.48
CA ASP A 81 4.91 13.20 -5.22
C ASP A 81 3.76 14.02 -4.60
N LEU A 82 3.76 14.08 -3.27
CA LEU A 82 2.75 14.78 -2.48
C LEU A 82 3.37 16.02 -1.87
N ALA A 83 2.91 17.18 -2.31
CA ALA A 83 3.25 18.45 -1.70
C ALA A 83 2.68 18.57 -0.27
N PRO A 84 3.24 19.44 0.58
CA PRO A 84 2.85 19.57 1.99
C PRO A 84 1.34 19.81 2.24
N GLU A 85 0.66 20.47 1.31
CA GLU A 85 -0.78 20.72 1.38
C GLU A 85 -1.63 19.44 1.30
N HIS A 86 -1.11 18.39 0.67
CA HIS A 86 -1.76 17.06 0.52
C HIS A 86 -1.43 16.09 1.65
N THR A 87 -0.64 16.51 2.62
CA THR A 87 -0.22 15.68 3.77
C THR A 87 -0.72 16.26 5.08
N LYS A 88 -1.08 15.40 6.03
CA LYS A 88 -1.63 15.85 7.33
C LYS A 88 -0.65 16.69 8.13
N ASN A 89 0.62 16.36 8.08
CA ASN A 89 1.66 17.03 8.89
C ASN A 89 2.43 18.10 8.11
N LYS A 90 1.94 18.47 6.90
CA LYS A 90 2.53 19.51 6.06
C LYS A 90 4.00 19.23 5.69
N VAL A 91 4.30 17.97 5.40
CA VAL A 91 5.61 17.51 4.91
C VAL A 91 5.44 16.97 3.49
N ASP A 92 6.37 17.27 2.61
CA ASP A 92 6.44 16.71 1.28
C ASP A 92 6.78 15.21 1.34
N ILE A 93 6.16 14.41 0.48
CA ILE A 93 6.44 12.99 0.35
C ILE A 93 6.82 12.71 -1.11
N TRP A 94 8.06 12.32 -1.31
CA TRP A 94 8.53 11.81 -2.58
C TRP A 94 8.96 10.36 -2.42
N ALA A 95 8.32 9.44 -3.16
CA ALA A 95 8.58 8.02 -3.03
C ALA A 95 8.57 7.32 -4.40
N PRO A 96 9.71 6.76 -4.85
CA PRO A 96 9.76 5.96 -6.06
C PRO A 96 9.24 4.55 -5.81
N ILE A 97 8.49 4.01 -6.78
CA ILE A 97 8.09 2.59 -6.84
C ILE A 97 8.89 1.96 -7.97
N VAL A 98 10.00 1.35 -7.61
CA VAL A 98 10.92 0.74 -8.58
C VAL A 98 10.44 -0.65 -9.01
N PRO A 99 10.76 -1.09 -10.24
CA PRO A 99 10.61 -2.49 -10.63
C PRO A 99 11.46 -3.38 -9.74
N ASP A 100 10.88 -4.42 -9.17
CA ASP A 100 11.59 -5.40 -8.34
C ASP A 100 10.90 -6.77 -8.37
N ASN A 101 11.54 -7.75 -7.73
CA ASN A 101 11.03 -9.13 -7.64
C ASN A 101 9.76 -9.30 -6.80
N LEU A 102 9.27 -8.26 -6.14
CA LEU A 102 8.02 -8.25 -5.40
C LEU A 102 6.85 -7.70 -6.22
N ASN A 103 7.10 -7.28 -7.47
CA ASN A 103 6.10 -6.94 -8.48
C ASN A 103 5.15 -5.79 -8.08
N GLY A 104 5.63 -4.80 -7.31
CA GLY A 104 4.76 -3.69 -6.88
C GLY A 104 4.31 -2.81 -8.04
N LEU A 105 5.26 -2.42 -8.91
CA LEU A 105 4.95 -1.61 -10.09
C LEU A 105 4.06 -2.37 -11.09
N GLU A 106 4.31 -3.66 -11.27
CA GLU A 106 3.53 -4.54 -12.14
C GLU A 106 2.08 -4.68 -11.66
N VAL A 107 1.87 -4.78 -10.34
CA VAL A 107 0.52 -4.79 -9.75
C VAL A 107 -0.21 -3.48 -10.01
N ILE A 108 0.47 -2.33 -9.92
CA ILE A 108 -0.14 -1.04 -10.21
C ILE A 108 -0.49 -0.90 -11.69
N ARG A 109 0.40 -1.31 -12.61
CA ARG A 109 0.12 -1.34 -14.05
C ARG A 109 -1.05 -2.25 -14.39
N TRP A 110 -1.06 -3.45 -13.82
CA TRP A 110 -2.17 -4.39 -13.96
C TRP A 110 -3.49 -3.80 -13.42
N TYR A 111 -3.45 -3.10 -12.29
CA TYR A 111 -4.63 -2.39 -11.76
C TYR A 111 -5.16 -1.36 -12.76
N LEU A 112 -4.29 -0.55 -13.32
CA LEU A 112 -4.66 0.47 -14.31
C LEU A 112 -5.27 -0.13 -15.59
N ASP A 113 -4.75 -1.28 -16.03
CA ASP A 113 -5.17 -1.94 -17.26
C ASP A 113 -6.44 -2.79 -17.08
N LYS A 114 -6.56 -3.53 -15.98
CA LYS A 114 -7.62 -4.55 -15.80
C LYS A 114 -8.70 -4.16 -14.80
N ILE A 115 -8.36 -3.41 -13.77
CA ILE A 115 -9.27 -3.14 -12.64
C ILE A 115 -9.88 -1.76 -12.72
N ARG A 116 -9.08 -0.73 -12.97
CA ARG A 116 -9.56 0.64 -13.05
C ARG A 116 -10.67 0.82 -14.10
N PRO A 117 -10.62 0.17 -15.29
CA PRO A 117 -11.72 0.21 -16.26
C PRO A 117 -13.05 -0.36 -15.77
N LEU A 118 -13.07 -1.12 -14.68
CA LEU A 118 -14.31 -1.62 -14.06
C LEU A 118 -15.07 -0.56 -13.25
N TYR A 119 -14.53 0.64 -13.12
CA TYR A 119 -15.24 1.82 -12.58
C TYR A 119 -15.93 2.57 -13.70
N ALA A 120 -17.23 2.80 -13.58
CA ALA A 120 -18.05 3.40 -14.64
C ALA A 120 -17.55 4.77 -15.12
N ASN A 121 -16.94 5.54 -14.20
CA ASN A 121 -16.43 6.90 -14.46
C ASN A 121 -14.91 6.98 -14.61
N HIS A 122 -14.24 5.85 -14.86
CA HIS A 122 -12.77 5.79 -14.87
C HIS A 122 -12.11 6.71 -15.91
N GLU A 123 -12.74 6.91 -17.06
CA GLU A 123 -12.21 7.78 -18.11
C GLU A 123 -12.24 9.26 -17.71
N ALA A 124 -13.33 9.70 -17.08
CA ALA A 124 -13.50 11.08 -16.63
C ALA A 124 -12.74 11.39 -15.33
N SER A 125 -12.33 10.37 -14.57
CA SER A 125 -11.65 10.57 -13.29
C SER A 125 -10.17 10.83 -13.47
N VAL A 126 -9.64 11.84 -12.79
CA VAL A 126 -8.21 12.14 -12.69
C VAL A 126 -7.52 11.29 -11.60
N HIS A 127 -8.31 10.72 -10.67
CA HIS A 127 -7.79 9.94 -9.55
C HIS A 127 -7.30 8.57 -9.98
N LEU A 128 -6.22 8.13 -9.35
CA LEU A 128 -5.73 6.76 -9.49
C LEU A 128 -6.81 5.75 -9.06
N PHE A 129 -7.52 6.07 -8.00
CA PHE A 129 -8.63 5.28 -7.44
C PHE A 129 -9.95 6.05 -7.60
N PRO A 130 -10.70 5.84 -8.71
CA PRO A 130 -11.96 6.55 -8.95
C PRO A 130 -13.00 6.23 -7.88
N GLY A 131 -13.72 7.23 -7.43
CA GLY A 131 -14.94 7.05 -6.64
C GLY A 131 -16.13 6.62 -7.51
N PHE A 132 -17.31 6.48 -6.88
CA PHE A 132 -18.54 6.16 -7.60
C PHE A 132 -19.25 7.39 -8.17
N LYS A 133 -18.92 8.57 -7.67
CA LYS A 133 -19.39 9.84 -8.21
C LYS A 133 -18.33 10.44 -9.12
N ILE A 134 -18.79 11.15 -10.16
CA ILE A 134 -17.92 11.81 -11.13
C ILE A 134 -17.05 12.85 -10.41
N GLY A 135 -15.75 12.83 -10.68
CA GLY A 135 -14.78 13.78 -10.13
C GLY A 135 -14.30 13.48 -8.70
N GLU A 136 -14.90 12.50 -8.01
CA GLU A 136 -14.48 12.12 -6.65
C GLU A 136 -13.48 10.95 -6.66
N ALA A 137 -12.59 10.93 -5.66
CA ALA A 137 -11.78 9.77 -5.33
C ALA A 137 -12.60 8.70 -4.60
N LEU A 138 -12.09 7.48 -4.52
CA LEU A 138 -12.73 6.40 -3.75
C LEU A 138 -12.79 6.77 -2.26
N GLU A 139 -14.01 6.73 -1.71
CA GLU A 139 -14.23 7.08 -0.31
C GLU A 139 -13.53 6.11 0.65
N TYR A 140 -12.89 6.65 1.68
CA TYR A 140 -12.16 5.88 2.69
C TYR A 140 -13.00 4.80 3.38
N ARG A 141 -14.25 5.12 3.80
CA ARG A 141 -15.13 4.15 4.48
C ARG A 141 -15.47 2.97 3.59
N THR A 142 -15.72 3.23 2.32
CA THR A 142 -15.97 2.22 1.29
C THR A 142 -14.74 1.31 1.13
N PHE A 143 -13.57 1.89 0.93
CA PHE A 143 -12.30 1.13 0.85
C PHE A 143 -12.01 0.34 2.13
N LEU A 144 -12.21 0.94 3.30
CA LEU A 144 -12.00 0.28 4.60
C LEU A 144 -12.83 -1.01 4.74
N SER A 145 -14.09 -0.95 4.30
CA SER A 145 -14.98 -2.12 4.29
C SER A 145 -14.43 -3.24 3.38
N TRP A 146 -13.99 -2.89 2.18
CA TRP A 146 -13.40 -3.83 1.23
C TRP A 146 -12.13 -4.45 1.76
N PHE A 147 -11.22 -3.62 2.24
CA PHE A 147 -9.93 -4.06 2.77
C PHE A 147 -10.09 -5.06 3.92
N LYS A 148 -10.96 -4.75 4.89
CA LYS A 148 -11.25 -5.67 6.00
C LYS A 148 -11.82 -7.01 5.53
N ARG A 149 -12.73 -7.00 4.56
CA ARG A 149 -13.35 -8.20 4.00
C ARG A 149 -12.31 -9.09 3.34
N HIS A 150 -11.51 -8.54 2.45
CA HIS A 150 -10.58 -9.31 1.64
C HIS A 150 -9.33 -9.75 2.39
N THR A 151 -8.82 -8.95 3.33
CA THR A 151 -7.72 -9.37 4.20
C THR A 151 -8.15 -10.46 5.18
N ARG A 152 -9.40 -10.43 5.67
CA ARG A 152 -9.97 -11.53 6.47
C ARG A 152 -10.09 -12.82 5.65
N ALA A 153 -10.63 -12.75 4.44
CA ALA A 153 -10.72 -13.90 3.53
C ALA A 153 -9.34 -14.47 3.16
N ALA A 154 -8.32 -13.62 3.11
CA ALA A 154 -6.93 -14.04 2.91
C ALA A 154 -6.25 -14.62 4.17
N GLY A 155 -6.97 -14.79 5.29
CA GLY A 155 -6.43 -15.32 6.55
C GLY A 155 -5.59 -14.33 7.36
N LEU A 156 -5.59 -13.05 7.00
CA LEU A 156 -4.82 -11.98 7.66
C LEU A 156 -5.73 -10.79 7.96
N PRO A 157 -6.67 -10.91 8.94
CA PRO A 157 -7.63 -9.84 9.22
C PRO A 157 -6.92 -8.56 9.67
N MET A 158 -6.95 -7.54 8.81
CA MET A 158 -6.29 -6.27 9.04
C MET A 158 -7.19 -5.08 8.72
N THR A 159 -6.86 -3.94 9.32
CA THR A 159 -7.28 -2.62 8.82
C THR A 159 -6.10 -1.99 8.07
N PRO A 160 -6.34 -1.02 7.18
CA PRO A 160 -5.25 -0.28 6.54
C PRO A 160 -4.27 0.33 7.55
N HIS A 161 -4.78 0.86 8.65
CA HIS A 161 -3.95 1.40 9.75
C HIS A 161 -3.04 0.33 10.37
N LYS A 162 -3.58 -0.85 10.69
CA LYS A 162 -2.76 -1.98 11.19
C LYS A 162 -1.74 -2.46 10.18
N PHE A 163 -2.07 -2.44 8.89
CA PHE A 163 -1.16 -2.80 7.81
C PHE A 163 0.03 -1.83 7.77
N ARG A 164 -0.24 -0.53 7.79
CA ARG A 164 0.77 0.53 7.86
C ARG A 164 1.68 0.38 9.10
N HIS A 165 1.09 0.16 10.27
CA HIS A 165 1.85 -0.10 11.50
C HIS A 165 2.72 -1.36 11.42
N GLY A 166 2.23 -2.43 10.77
CA GLY A 166 3.00 -3.65 10.53
C GLY A 166 4.25 -3.38 9.68
N LEU A 167 4.11 -2.61 8.60
CA LEU A 167 5.24 -2.20 7.75
C LEU A 167 6.26 -1.37 8.52
N ALA A 168 5.80 -0.41 9.30
CA ALA A 168 6.64 0.44 10.14
C ALA A 168 7.41 -0.39 11.18
N SER A 169 6.75 -1.35 11.83
CA SER A 169 7.38 -2.27 12.77
C SER A 169 8.46 -3.13 12.12
N LEU A 170 8.21 -3.65 10.91
CA LEU A 170 9.19 -4.43 10.14
C LEU A 170 10.41 -3.59 9.75
N LEU A 171 10.19 -2.33 9.36
CA LEU A 171 11.28 -1.41 9.05
C LEU A 171 12.19 -1.20 10.26
N LEU A 172 11.59 -0.92 11.42
CA LEU A 172 12.34 -0.67 12.66
C LEU A 172 13.05 -1.92 13.16
N GLN A 173 12.44 -3.12 13.01
CA GLN A 173 13.10 -4.38 13.35
C GLN A 173 14.35 -4.62 12.51
N ARG A 174 14.32 -4.27 11.22
CA ARG A 174 15.47 -4.40 10.31
C ARG A 174 16.52 -3.31 10.50
N ASN A 175 16.12 -2.17 11.04
CA ASN A 175 16.96 -0.99 11.26
C ASN A 175 16.75 -0.45 12.68
N PRO A 176 17.24 -1.17 13.72
CA PRO A 176 17.07 -0.75 15.10
C PRO A 176 17.65 0.64 15.36
N GLY A 177 16.89 1.48 16.06
CA GLY A 177 17.33 2.84 16.39
C GLY A 177 17.14 3.90 15.30
N ARG A 178 16.78 3.52 14.06
CA ARG A 178 16.56 4.45 12.95
C ARG A 178 15.16 5.10 13.01
N TRP A 179 14.92 5.82 14.10
CA TRP A 179 13.67 6.55 14.31
C TRP A 179 13.44 7.64 13.25
N ASP A 180 14.51 8.26 12.77
CA ASP A 180 14.52 9.26 11.73
C ASP A 180 13.86 8.73 10.43
N LEU A 181 14.16 7.48 10.05
CA LEU A 181 13.53 6.85 8.88
C LEU A 181 12.05 6.58 9.11
N LEU A 182 11.69 6.15 10.32
CA LEU A 182 10.32 5.83 10.64
C LEU A 182 9.44 7.09 10.72
N GLU A 183 9.96 8.16 11.29
CA GLU A 183 9.30 9.47 11.35
C GLU A 183 9.01 10.01 9.94
N ARG A 184 9.99 9.95 9.05
CA ARG A 184 9.83 10.34 7.64
C ARG A 184 8.83 9.44 6.91
N LEU A 185 8.93 8.12 7.10
CA LEU A 185 8.10 7.14 6.42
C LEU A 185 6.62 7.27 6.80
N LEU A 186 6.33 7.51 8.08
CA LEU A 186 4.98 7.57 8.61
C LEU A 186 4.36 8.97 8.51
N ASP A 187 5.14 10.00 8.17
CA ASP A 187 4.64 11.37 8.26
C ASP A 187 3.88 11.59 9.59
N ASP A 188 4.49 11.18 10.72
CA ASP A 188 3.94 11.32 12.05
C ASP A 188 4.93 12.07 12.98
N LYS A 189 4.40 12.75 14.00
CA LYS A 189 5.24 13.47 14.96
C LYS A 189 6.19 12.51 15.69
N PRO A 190 7.46 12.88 15.93
CA PRO A 190 8.46 12.04 16.60
C PRO A 190 7.96 11.41 17.90
N VAL A 191 7.27 12.19 18.74
CA VAL A 191 6.69 11.70 20.00
C VAL A 191 5.68 10.57 19.78
N THR A 192 4.81 10.70 18.76
CA THR A 192 3.80 9.69 18.42
C THR A 192 4.47 8.42 17.91
N VAL A 193 5.47 8.55 17.03
CA VAL A 193 6.22 7.42 16.49
C VAL A 193 6.92 6.66 17.60
N ARG A 194 7.68 7.34 18.45
CA ARG A 194 8.40 6.72 19.56
C ARG A 194 7.47 6.03 20.54
N LYS A 195 6.36 6.66 20.91
CA LYS A 195 5.34 6.05 21.79
C LYS A 195 4.78 4.75 21.22
N ASN A 196 4.46 4.74 19.92
CA ASN A 196 3.80 3.60 19.28
C ASN A 196 4.75 2.43 18.98
N TYR A 197 6.05 2.69 18.80
CA TYR A 197 7.02 1.69 18.34
C TYR A 197 8.19 1.43 19.31
N ALA A 198 8.22 2.06 20.49
CA ALA A 198 9.27 1.85 21.50
C ALA A 198 9.48 0.37 21.82
N TRP A 199 8.39 -0.40 21.92
CA TRP A 199 8.42 -1.83 22.22
C TRP A 199 9.20 -2.66 21.18
N VAL A 200 9.21 -2.26 19.92
CA VAL A 200 9.97 -2.95 18.83
C VAL A 200 11.46 -2.80 19.10
N ASN A 201 11.89 -1.58 19.44
CA ASN A 201 13.29 -1.28 19.72
C ASN A 201 13.76 -1.98 20.99
N GLU A 202 12.95 -1.99 22.06
CA GLU A 202 13.26 -2.70 23.31
C GLU A 202 13.41 -4.21 23.09
N ARG A 203 12.56 -4.81 22.26
CA ARG A 203 12.71 -6.23 21.91
C ARG A 203 14.00 -6.53 21.18
N SER A 204 14.40 -5.67 20.24
CA SER A 204 15.68 -5.79 19.52
C SER A 204 16.87 -5.67 20.45
N LYS A 205 16.87 -4.68 21.34
CA LYS A 205 17.92 -4.49 22.36
C LYS A 205 18.05 -5.69 23.31
N ARG A 206 16.92 -6.25 23.77
CA ARG A 206 16.95 -7.47 24.60
C ARG A 206 17.56 -8.66 23.88
N ALA A 207 17.25 -8.84 22.59
CA ALA A 207 17.85 -9.91 21.78
C ALA A 207 19.35 -9.72 21.60
N GLU A 208 19.83 -8.48 21.40
CA GLU A 208 21.28 -8.16 21.34
C GLU A 208 21.98 -8.46 22.67
N VAL A 209 21.38 -8.06 23.80
CA VAL A 209 21.92 -8.37 25.14
C VAL A 209 22.00 -9.88 25.37
N GLN A 210 20.96 -10.63 25.00
CA GLN A 210 20.99 -12.09 25.11
C GLN A 210 22.08 -12.72 24.25
N LYS A 211 22.24 -12.25 23.01
CA LYS A 211 23.32 -12.71 22.13
C LYS A 211 24.69 -12.43 22.74
N PHE A 212 24.90 -11.22 23.25
CA PHE A 212 26.14 -10.86 23.92
C PHE A 212 26.42 -11.75 25.15
N ILE A 213 25.42 -12.06 25.98
CA ILE A 213 25.56 -12.97 27.13
C ILE A 213 25.93 -14.36 26.67
N LEU A 214 25.32 -14.89 25.59
CA LEU A 214 25.64 -16.21 25.04
C LEU A 214 27.08 -16.26 24.48
N ASP A 215 27.49 -15.21 23.79
CA ASP A 215 28.85 -15.09 23.28
C ASP A 215 29.90 -15.07 24.42
N LEU A 216 29.60 -14.39 25.55
CA LEU A 216 30.45 -14.39 26.75
C LEU A 216 30.50 -15.77 27.45
N SER A 217 29.42 -16.54 27.39
CA SER A 217 29.35 -17.86 28.02
C SER A 217 30.00 -18.96 27.20
N GLY A 218 30.54 -18.68 26.01
CA GLY A 218 31.20 -19.65 25.14
C GLY A 218 30.27 -20.71 24.51
N VAL A 219 28.97 -20.55 24.66
CA VAL A 219 27.98 -21.44 24.02
C VAL A 219 27.80 -21.01 22.56
N ARG A 220 28.58 -21.63 21.66
CA ARG A 220 28.34 -21.54 20.21
C ARG A 220 27.17 -22.47 19.86
N GLN A 221 26.14 -21.92 19.22
CA GLN A 221 25.10 -22.72 18.53
C GLN A 221 25.65 -23.30 17.24
#